data_71ce29ea3408c5ec3aabb063abd1f606
#
_entry.id   71ce29ea3408c5ec3aabb063abd1f606
#
_cell.length_a   1.000
_cell.length_b   1.000
_cell.length_c   1.000
_cell.angle_alpha   90.00
_cell.angle_beta   90.00
_cell.angle_gamma   90.00
#
_symmetry.space_group_name_H-M   'P 1'
#
loop_
_entity.id
_entity.type
_entity.pdbx_description
1 polymer ?
#
loop_
_entity_poly.entity_id
_entity_poly.type
_entity_poly.pdbx_seq_one_letter_code
_entity_poly.pdbx_strand_id
1 'polypeptide(L)'
;MGRRLYRRAVVAGQITVPAVPAMIDDYVKMCENVCAIAGAQQTAAERAGLKTWIATELARAYTASQRSNIVIAYHAPFGIGVNFRITSEWLTVAGDYDTWVGTREGPLFGTAADARVWALAAEADDPTTYRVLDIGAGTGRNALALARRGHPVDAVEMSPKFAEIIRSEAERESLDVHVIEGDAFDTMDGVRYDYQLIVASEVVPDFRTTQELRGVLELAADCLAPGGRLVFNAFLARQGYSPDNAALELGQQVNTMIFTRDETTSAIARLPLELVADDSATEYEESHLPQGAWPPTNWFVGWANGLDLFDVEADESPIELRWLVYQKASIETATRATQR
;
A
#
# COMPACT_ATOMS: atom_id res chain seq x y z
N MET A 1 -7.59 -10.63 -54.61
CA MET A 1 -8.35 -9.35 -54.48
C MET A 1 -8.83 -9.23 -53.05
N GLY A 2 -8.07 -8.51 -52.22
CA GLY A 2 -8.40 -8.32 -50.78
C GLY A 2 -9.63 -7.41 -50.64
N ARG A 3 -10.63 -7.87 -49.92
CA ARG A 3 -11.87 -7.11 -49.68
C ARG A 3 -11.58 -6.05 -48.60
N ARG A 4 -11.75 -4.75 -48.90
CA ARG A 4 -11.55 -3.63 -47.97
C ARG A 4 -12.72 -3.47 -46.99
N LEU A 5 -13.15 -4.54 -46.35
CA LEU A 5 -14.29 -4.52 -45.41
C LEU A 5 -14.00 -3.63 -44.19
N TYR A 6 -12.76 -3.59 -43.72
CA TYR A 6 -12.31 -2.79 -42.54
C TYR A 6 -12.56 -1.30 -42.72
N ARG A 7 -12.49 -0.76 -43.94
CA ARG A 7 -12.78 0.65 -44.22
C ARG A 7 -14.25 1.03 -44.08
N ARG A 8 -15.11 0.06 -43.81
CA ARG A 8 -16.54 0.26 -43.59
C ARG A 8 -16.96 -0.04 -42.15
N ALA A 9 -16.02 -0.48 -41.28
CA ALA A 9 -16.28 -0.69 -39.89
C ALA A 9 -16.26 0.65 -39.14
N VAL A 10 -17.24 0.85 -38.28
CA VAL A 10 -17.18 1.88 -37.23
C VAL A 10 -16.62 1.21 -35.97
N VAL A 11 -15.52 1.70 -35.48
CA VAL A 11 -14.88 1.20 -34.24
C VAL A 11 -14.94 2.31 -33.21
N ALA A 12 -15.57 2.02 -32.09
CA ALA A 12 -15.66 2.96 -30.97
C ALA A 12 -15.56 2.19 -29.67
N GLY A 13 -14.97 2.80 -28.66
CA GLY A 13 -14.83 2.22 -27.33
C GLY A 13 -13.94 3.07 -26.45
N GLN A 14 -13.62 2.49 -25.31
CA GLN A 14 -12.65 3.06 -24.38
C GLN A 14 -11.81 1.95 -23.74
N ILE A 15 -10.59 2.30 -23.36
CA ILE A 15 -9.67 1.48 -22.58
C ILE A 15 -9.32 2.31 -21.36
N THR A 16 -9.55 1.78 -20.17
CA THR A 16 -9.10 2.37 -18.89
C THR A 16 -7.87 1.60 -18.45
N VAL A 17 -6.79 2.32 -18.18
CA VAL A 17 -5.52 1.75 -17.73
C VAL A 17 -4.99 2.56 -16.54
N PRO A 18 -4.22 1.93 -15.64
CA PRO A 18 -3.59 2.64 -14.53
C PRO A 18 -2.67 3.75 -15.04
N ALA A 19 -2.57 4.86 -14.30
CA ALA A 19 -1.73 5.99 -14.69
C ALA A 19 -0.27 5.70 -14.31
N VAL A 20 0.41 4.85 -15.07
CA VAL A 20 1.80 4.44 -14.88
C VAL A 20 2.69 5.05 -15.98
N PRO A 21 3.46 6.12 -15.69
CA PRO A 21 4.29 6.80 -16.69
C PRO A 21 5.30 5.90 -17.41
N ALA A 22 5.89 4.93 -16.70
CA ALA A 22 6.87 4.01 -17.29
C ALA A 22 6.26 3.07 -18.36
N MET A 23 4.93 2.86 -18.36
CA MET A 23 4.22 2.03 -19.35
C MET A 23 3.74 2.79 -20.59
N ILE A 24 4.22 4.00 -20.81
CA ILE A 24 3.78 4.85 -21.94
C ILE A 24 3.85 4.15 -23.29
N ASP A 25 4.88 3.37 -23.55
CA ASP A 25 5.07 2.71 -24.85
C ASP A 25 4.05 1.59 -25.06
N ASP A 26 3.60 0.90 -24.01
CA ASP A 26 2.53 -0.09 -24.05
C ASP A 26 1.19 0.59 -24.36
N TYR A 27 0.89 1.73 -23.77
CA TYR A 27 -0.34 2.48 -24.03
C TYR A 27 -0.38 3.05 -25.46
N VAL A 28 0.76 3.52 -25.97
CA VAL A 28 0.88 3.90 -27.38
C VAL A 28 0.62 2.71 -28.28
N LYS A 29 1.19 1.54 -27.97
CA LYS A 29 0.97 0.31 -28.74
C LYS A 29 -0.48 -0.15 -28.71
N MET A 30 -1.20 0.00 -27.58
CA MET A 30 -2.65 -0.26 -27.52
C MET A 30 -3.41 0.62 -28.53
N CYS A 31 -3.08 1.92 -28.61
CA CYS A 31 -3.67 2.83 -29.58
C CYS A 31 -3.34 2.43 -31.02
N GLU A 32 -2.12 1.99 -31.31
CA GLU A 32 -1.71 1.48 -32.63
C GLU A 32 -2.53 0.23 -33.02
N ASN A 33 -2.79 -0.66 -32.08
CA ASN A 33 -3.63 -1.84 -32.32
C ASN A 33 -5.07 -1.45 -32.67
N VAL A 34 -5.64 -0.44 -31.99
CA VAL A 34 -6.95 0.11 -32.33
C VAL A 34 -6.95 0.68 -33.75
N CYS A 35 -5.91 1.42 -34.14
CA CYS A 35 -5.76 1.92 -35.51
C CYS A 35 -5.67 0.78 -36.52
N ALA A 36 -4.92 -0.26 -36.24
CA ALA A 36 -4.78 -1.43 -37.12
C ALA A 36 -6.12 -2.15 -37.31
N ILE A 37 -6.92 -2.35 -36.25
CA ILE A 37 -8.26 -2.94 -36.30
C ILE A 37 -9.19 -2.08 -37.15
N ALA A 38 -9.12 -0.75 -37.02
CA ALA A 38 -9.91 0.18 -37.85
C ALA A 38 -9.39 0.30 -39.28
N GLY A 39 -8.27 -0.34 -39.62
CA GLY A 39 -7.64 -0.24 -40.94
C GLY A 39 -7.01 1.13 -41.21
N ALA A 40 -6.74 1.92 -40.18
CA ALA A 40 -6.06 3.20 -40.20
C ALA A 40 -4.53 3.01 -40.07
N GLN A 41 -3.77 3.90 -40.67
CA GLN A 41 -2.32 3.96 -40.50
C GLN A 41 -1.97 5.34 -39.93
N GLN A 42 -1.22 5.36 -38.86
CA GLN A 42 -0.70 6.57 -38.27
C GLN A 42 0.63 6.93 -38.92
N THR A 43 0.84 8.20 -39.21
CA THR A 43 2.15 8.75 -39.55
C THR A 43 3.06 8.80 -38.31
N ALA A 44 4.36 8.92 -38.51
CA ALA A 44 5.31 9.09 -37.41
C ALA A 44 5.01 10.35 -36.57
N ALA A 45 4.55 11.43 -37.20
CA ALA A 45 4.18 12.67 -36.53
C ALA A 45 2.91 12.50 -35.66
N GLU A 46 1.88 11.82 -36.16
CA GLU A 46 0.66 11.53 -35.40
C GLU A 46 0.94 10.64 -34.19
N ARG A 47 1.81 9.63 -34.36
CA ARG A 47 2.25 8.76 -33.27
C ARG A 47 3.02 9.55 -32.19
N ALA A 48 3.95 10.41 -32.60
CA ALA A 48 4.71 11.26 -31.68
C ALA A 48 3.79 12.22 -30.90
N GLY A 49 2.83 12.83 -31.60
CA GLY A 49 1.81 13.68 -30.96
C GLY A 49 0.94 12.94 -29.94
N LEU A 50 0.49 11.72 -30.31
CA LEU A 50 -0.27 10.86 -29.40
C LEU A 50 0.55 10.46 -28.16
N LYS A 51 1.81 10.06 -28.36
CA LYS A 51 2.72 9.72 -27.25
C LYS A 51 2.89 10.92 -26.30
N THR A 52 3.10 12.12 -26.84
CA THR A 52 3.23 13.35 -26.02
C THR A 52 1.95 13.63 -25.24
N TRP A 53 0.78 13.44 -25.84
CA TRP A 53 -0.49 13.64 -25.15
C TRP A 53 -0.70 12.62 -24.03
N ILE A 54 -0.49 11.33 -24.31
CA ILE A 54 -0.55 10.27 -23.28
C ILE A 54 0.42 10.60 -22.13
N ALA A 55 1.68 10.96 -22.42
CA ALA A 55 2.68 11.30 -21.41
C ALA A 55 2.23 12.43 -20.49
N THR A 56 1.61 13.47 -21.06
CA THR A 56 1.12 14.62 -20.29
C THR A 56 -0.01 14.21 -19.33
N GLU A 57 -0.96 13.42 -19.81
CA GLU A 57 -2.07 12.96 -18.96
C GLU A 57 -1.61 11.95 -17.90
N LEU A 58 -0.69 11.04 -18.24
CA LEU A 58 -0.07 10.12 -17.28
C LEU A 58 0.64 10.86 -16.16
N ALA A 59 1.51 11.80 -16.49
CA ALA A 59 2.25 12.57 -15.49
C ALA A 59 1.31 13.34 -14.57
N ARG A 60 0.26 13.95 -15.12
CA ARG A 60 -0.75 14.67 -14.35
C ARG A 60 -1.52 13.75 -13.40
N ALA A 61 -1.99 12.62 -13.93
CA ALA A 61 -2.76 11.64 -13.16
C ALA A 61 -1.93 11.01 -12.04
N TYR A 62 -0.74 10.53 -12.37
CA TYR A 62 0.19 9.91 -11.42
C TYR A 62 0.62 10.85 -10.29
N THR A 63 0.87 12.14 -10.62
CA THR A 63 1.22 13.15 -9.60
C THR A 63 0.07 13.40 -8.64
N ALA A 64 -1.17 13.37 -9.14
CA ALA A 64 -2.34 13.65 -8.30
C ALA A 64 -2.67 12.50 -7.34
N SER A 65 -2.58 11.26 -7.80
CA SER A 65 -2.79 10.07 -6.97
C SER A 65 -2.22 8.82 -7.62
N GLN A 66 -1.63 7.96 -6.82
CA GLN A 66 -1.18 6.62 -7.22
C GLN A 66 -2.33 5.70 -7.64
N ARG A 67 -3.57 6.02 -7.32
CA ARG A 67 -4.79 5.26 -7.70
C ARG A 67 -5.46 5.82 -8.95
N SER A 68 -4.86 6.80 -9.60
CA SER A 68 -5.43 7.40 -10.80
C SER A 68 -5.33 6.47 -12.01
N ASN A 69 -6.31 6.60 -12.89
CA ASN A 69 -6.34 5.94 -14.19
C ASN A 69 -6.31 6.97 -15.30
N ILE A 70 -5.93 6.54 -16.50
CA ILE A 70 -6.23 7.25 -17.73
C ILE A 70 -7.25 6.48 -18.54
N VAL A 71 -8.17 7.22 -19.15
CA VAL A 71 -9.19 6.69 -20.06
C VAL A 71 -8.84 7.11 -21.47
N ILE A 72 -8.58 6.14 -22.33
CA ILE A 72 -8.30 6.30 -23.75
C ILE A 72 -9.58 5.96 -24.52
N ALA A 73 -10.42 6.94 -24.77
CA ALA A 73 -11.58 6.77 -25.62
C ALA A 73 -11.19 6.91 -27.08
N TYR A 74 -11.76 6.08 -27.94
CA TYR A 74 -11.47 6.09 -29.37
C TYR A 74 -12.73 5.96 -30.20
N HIS A 75 -12.72 6.63 -31.35
CA HIS A 75 -13.78 6.57 -32.33
C HIS A 75 -13.20 6.64 -33.75
N ALA A 76 -13.48 5.64 -34.54
CA ALA A 76 -13.14 5.57 -35.97
C ALA A 76 -14.42 5.65 -36.82
N PRO A 77 -14.83 6.85 -37.20
CA PRO A 77 -15.95 7.01 -38.12
C PRO A 77 -15.58 6.50 -39.51
N PHE A 78 -16.58 6.03 -40.23
CA PHE A 78 -16.40 5.48 -41.58
C PHE A 78 -15.61 6.41 -42.51
N GLY A 79 -14.49 5.91 -43.07
CA GLY A 79 -13.67 6.61 -44.06
C GLY A 79 -12.71 7.69 -43.50
N ILE A 80 -12.68 7.90 -42.20
CA ILE A 80 -11.81 8.85 -41.48
C ILE A 80 -10.96 8.07 -40.48
N GLY A 81 -9.74 8.51 -40.21
CA GLY A 81 -8.87 7.86 -39.24
C GLY A 81 -9.44 7.77 -37.83
N VAL A 82 -8.71 7.14 -36.92
CA VAL A 82 -9.10 7.00 -35.52
C VAL A 82 -8.87 8.31 -34.78
N ASN A 83 -9.90 8.82 -34.13
CA ASN A 83 -9.81 9.93 -33.19
C ASN A 83 -9.66 9.37 -31.76
N PHE A 84 -8.68 9.85 -31.02
CA PHE A 84 -8.46 9.53 -29.62
C PHE A 84 -8.87 10.73 -28.75
N ARG A 85 -9.39 10.42 -27.56
CA ARG A 85 -9.60 11.36 -26.48
C ARG A 85 -9.01 10.72 -25.22
N ILE A 86 -8.07 11.40 -24.57
CA ILE A 86 -7.40 10.91 -23.38
C ILE A 86 -7.79 11.81 -22.22
N THR A 87 -8.26 11.22 -21.15
CA THR A 87 -8.66 11.90 -19.91
C THR A 87 -8.16 11.11 -18.72
N SER A 88 -7.98 11.77 -17.59
CA SER A 88 -7.62 11.12 -16.33
C SER A 88 -8.84 10.98 -15.43
N GLU A 89 -8.91 9.86 -14.73
CA GLU A 89 -9.83 9.59 -13.63
C GLU A 89 -9.03 9.57 -12.34
N TRP A 90 -9.48 10.41 -11.38
CA TRP A 90 -8.82 10.57 -10.11
C TRP A 90 -9.48 9.67 -9.07
N LEU A 91 -8.67 8.86 -8.40
CA LEU A 91 -9.11 8.09 -7.24
C LEU A 91 -8.10 8.34 -6.10
N THR A 92 -8.60 8.75 -4.95
CA THR A 92 -7.75 8.87 -3.75
C THR A 92 -7.68 7.52 -3.04
N VAL A 93 -6.65 7.31 -2.21
CA VAL A 93 -6.54 6.10 -1.38
C VAL A 93 -7.78 5.93 -0.50
N ALA A 94 -8.21 6.98 0.19
CA ALA A 94 -9.44 6.95 0.99
C ALA A 94 -10.69 6.64 0.15
N GLY A 95 -10.80 7.19 -1.07
CA GLY A 95 -11.92 6.92 -1.99
C GLY A 95 -11.92 5.49 -2.52
N ASP A 96 -10.76 4.87 -2.67
CA ASP A 96 -10.62 3.46 -3.04
C ASP A 96 -11.13 2.56 -1.89
N TYR A 97 -10.69 2.80 -0.66
CA TYR A 97 -11.20 2.10 0.52
C TYR A 97 -12.71 2.28 0.73
N ASP A 98 -13.24 3.48 0.48
CA ASP A 98 -14.68 3.74 0.51
C ASP A 98 -15.46 2.89 -0.50
N THR A 99 -14.87 2.63 -1.66
CA THR A 99 -15.45 1.76 -2.68
C THR A 99 -15.44 0.29 -2.24
N TRP A 100 -14.39 -0.15 -1.54
CA TRP A 100 -14.29 -1.52 -1.01
C TRP A 100 -15.39 -1.82 0.00
N VAL A 101 -15.70 -0.88 0.89
CA VAL A 101 -16.82 -1.03 1.86
C VAL A 101 -18.15 -1.29 1.16
N GLY A 102 -18.37 -0.66 0.00
CA GLY A 102 -19.63 -0.78 -0.75
C GLY A 102 -19.71 -1.98 -1.68
N THR A 103 -18.60 -2.63 -2.02
CA THR A 103 -18.53 -3.63 -3.09
C THR A 103 -18.05 -5.00 -2.64
N ARG A 104 -17.43 -5.13 -1.48
CA ARG A 104 -16.91 -6.41 -0.97
C ARG A 104 -17.80 -6.94 0.16
N GLU A 105 -18.09 -8.24 0.12
CA GLU A 105 -18.78 -8.96 1.19
C GLU A 105 -17.77 -9.59 2.15
N GLY A 106 -18.04 -9.54 3.45
CA GLY A 106 -17.21 -10.11 4.50
C GLY A 106 -16.20 -9.12 5.10
N PRO A 107 -15.36 -9.58 6.03
CA PRO A 107 -14.34 -8.74 6.65
C PRO A 107 -13.27 -8.34 5.62
N LEU A 108 -13.06 -7.05 5.43
CA LEU A 108 -12.16 -6.50 4.41
C LEU A 108 -10.70 -6.93 4.62
N PHE A 109 -10.28 -7.01 5.89
CA PHE A 109 -8.90 -7.25 6.30
C PHE A 109 -8.73 -8.52 7.16
N GLY A 110 -9.75 -9.39 7.21
CA GLY A 110 -9.77 -10.55 8.10
C GLY A 110 -10.38 -10.23 9.48
N THR A 111 -10.48 -11.26 10.33
CA THR A 111 -11.13 -11.16 11.65
C THR A 111 -10.16 -11.32 12.82
N ALA A 112 -9.04 -12.01 12.63
CA ALA A 112 -8.01 -12.17 13.63
C ALA A 112 -7.00 -11.02 13.56
N ALA A 113 -6.49 -10.58 14.71
CA ALA A 113 -5.32 -9.70 14.73
C ALA A 113 -4.12 -10.38 14.05
N ASP A 114 -3.22 -9.60 13.50
CA ASP A 114 -1.98 -10.13 12.95
C ASP A 114 -1.20 -10.89 14.02
N ALA A 115 -0.76 -12.10 13.71
CA ALA A 115 -0.08 -12.94 14.68
C ALA A 115 1.21 -12.31 15.19
N ARG A 116 1.92 -11.56 14.31
CA ARG A 116 3.13 -10.83 14.72
C ARG A 116 2.83 -9.72 15.71
N VAL A 117 1.79 -8.93 15.47
CA VAL A 117 1.33 -7.87 16.39
C VAL A 117 0.88 -8.48 17.72
N TRP A 118 0.09 -9.53 17.66
CA TRP A 118 -0.41 -10.24 18.83
C TRP A 118 0.72 -10.81 19.70
N ALA A 119 1.75 -11.40 19.07
CA ALA A 119 2.89 -11.95 19.78
C ALA A 119 3.68 -10.86 20.54
N LEU A 120 3.91 -9.70 19.91
CA LEU A 120 4.59 -8.59 20.54
C LEU A 120 3.81 -8.00 21.72
N ALA A 121 2.51 -7.83 21.58
CA ALA A 121 1.65 -7.37 22.67
C ALA A 121 1.51 -8.40 23.79
N ALA A 122 1.67 -9.71 23.47
CA ALA A 122 1.63 -10.78 24.46
C ALA A 122 2.80 -10.79 25.46
N GLU A 123 3.87 -10.05 25.15
CA GLU A 123 5.03 -9.91 26.05
C GLU A 123 4.78 -8.95 27.21
N ALA A 124 3.66 -8.22 27.20
CA ALA A 124 3.31 -7.31 28.28
C ALA A 124 2.95 -8.09 29.56
N ASP A 125 3.64 -7.82 30.66
CA ASP A 125 3.30 -8.36 31.98
C ASP A 125 1.93 -7.88 32.45
N ASP A 126 1.64 -6.61 32.20
CA ASP A 126 0.34 -5.97 32.48
C ASP A 126 -0.14 -5.20 31.23
N PRO A 127 -1.14 -5.75 30.50
CA PRO A 127 -1.69 -5.08 29.32
C PRO A 127 -2.21 -3.66 29.60
N THR A 128 -2.73 -3.38 30.79
CA THR A 128 -3.33 -2.06 31.10
C THR A 128 -2.33 -0.92 31.14
N THR A 129 -1.05 -1.23 31.30
CA THR A 129 0.06 -0.26 31.27
C THR A 129 0.82 -0.27 29.96
N TYR A 130 0.51 -1.21 29.05
CA TYR A 130 1.18 -1.40 27.77
C TYR A 130 0.37 -0.72 26.66
N ARG A 131 0.67 0.56 26.43
CA ARG A 131 -0.03 1.40 25.45
C ARG A 131 0.36 1.06 24.03
N VAL A 132 -0.63 1.03 23.15
CA VAL A 132 -0.46 0.74 21.73
C VAL A 132 -0.93 1.91 20.87
N LEU A 133 -0.18 2.24 19.83
CA LEU A 133 -0.61 3.10 18.73
C LEU A 133 -0.78 2.19 17.50
N ASP A 134 -1.97 2.18 16.92
CA ASP A 134 -2.28 1.47 15.68
C ASP A 134 -2.46 2.50 14.55
N ILE A 135 -1.48 2.59 13.66
CA ILE A 135 -1.46 3.52 12.52
C ILE A 135 -2.11 2.82 11.32
N GLY A 136 -3.09 3.48 10.70
CA GLY A 136 -3.87 2.88 9.62
C GLY A 136 -4.72 1.72 10.15
N ALA A 137 -5.43 1.96 11.24
CA ALA A 137 -6.12 0.90 11.99
C ALA A 137 -7.22 0.18 11.17
N GLY A 138 -7.61 0.70 10.00
CA GLY A 138 -8.62 0.13 9.13
C GLY A 138 -9.96 -0.04 9.84
N THR A 139 -10.50 -1.25 9.81
CA THR A 139 -11.74 -1.58 10.56
C THR A 139 -11.48 -1.99 12.01
N GLY A 140 -10.26 -1.81 12.52
CA GLY A 140 -9.89 -2.09 13.91
C GLY A 140 -9.45 -3.53 14.18
N ARG A 141 -9.01 -4.26 13.17
CA ARG A 141 -8.60 -5.68 13.31
C ARG A 141 -7.56 -5.87 14.42
N ASN A 142 -6.51 -5.07 14.45
CA ASN A 142 -5.51 -5.08 15.52
C ASN A 142 -5.98 -4.29 16.74
N ALA A 143 -6.42 -3.04 16.56
CA ALA A 143 -6.81 -2.14 17.63
C ALA A 143 -7.85 -2.75 18.57
N LEU A 144 -8.96 -3.24 18.05
CA LEU A 144 -10.05 -3.81 18.85
C LEU A 144 -9.63 -5.12 19.56
N ALA A 145 -8.86 -5.96 18.86
CA ALA A 145 -8.36 -7.21 19.44
C ALA A 145 -7.41 -6.95 20.62
N LEU A 146 -6.52 -5.98 20.51
CA LEU A 146 -5.60 -5.58 21.58
C LEU A 146 -6.36 -4.93 22.75
N ALA A 147 -7.33 -4.07 22.46
CA ALA A 147 -8.18 -3.46 23.49
C ALA A 147 -9.03 -4.50 24.27
N ARG A 148 -9.55 -5.54 23.61
CA ARG A 148 -10.22 -6.68 24.27
C ARG A 148 -9.30 -7.43 25.23
N ARG A 149 -7.99 -7.38 24.99
CA ARG A 149 -6.95 -7.93 25.87
C ARG A 149 -6.62 -7.02 27.06
N GLY A 150 -7.12 -5.78 27.06
CA GLY A 150 -6.90 -4.79 28.10
C GLY A 150 -5.85 -3.74 27.80
N HIS A 151 -5.26 -3.71 26.58
CA HIS A 151 -4.34 -2.65 26.19
C HIS A 151 -5.11 -1.35 25.94
N PRO A 152 -4.67 -0.19 26.46
CA PRO A 152 -5.10 1.11 25.97
C PRO A 152 -4.57 1.33 24.56
N VAL A 153 -5.46 1.64 23.60
CA VAL A 153 -5.12 1.77 22.18
C VAL A 153 -5.52 3.14 21.65
N ASP A 154 -4.55 3.83 21.06
CA ASP A 154 -4.83 4.97 20.17
C ASP A 154 -4.82 4.45 18.73
N ALA A 155 -5.93 4.61 17.99
CA ALA A 155 -6.11 4.13 16.64
C ALA A 155 -6.20 5.32 15.67
N VAL A 156 -5.20 5.46 14.78
CA VAL A 156 -5.19 6.50 13.74
C VAL A 156 -5.74 5.91 12.46
N GLU A 157 -6.79 6.53 11.92
CA GLU A 157 -7.44 6.06 10.69
C GLU A 157 -7.89 7.24 9.81
N MET A 158 -7.48 7.23 8.53
CA MET A 158 -7.78 8.31 7.60
C MET A 158 -9.16 8.22 6.95
N SER A 159 -9.76 7.03 6.87
CA SER A 159 -11.11 6.84 6.35
C SER A 159 -12.14 7.10 7.44
N PRO A 160 -13.02 8.14 7.30
CA PRO A 160 -14.06 8.40 8.28
C PRO A 160 -14.99 7.21 8.50
N LYS A 161 -15.25 6.39 7.47
CA LYS A 161 -16.09 5.19 7.58
C LYS A 161 -15.45 4.12 8.45
N PHE A 162 -14.14 3.88 8.28
CA PHE A 162 -13.43 2.90 9.11
C PHE A 162 -13.29 3.41 10.55
N ALA A 163 -12.97 4.68 10.73
CA ALA A 163 -12.91 5.30 12.04
C ALA A 163 -14.23 5.15 12.81
N GLU A 164 -15.38 5.32 12.12
CA GLU A 164 -16.70 5.13 12.72
C GLU A 164 -16.97 3.66 13.08
N ILE A 165 -16.52 2.70 12.28
CA ILE A 165 -16.61 1.28 12.62
C ILE A 165 -15.87 1.00 13.92
N ILE A 166 -14.63 1.49 14.06
CA ILE A 166 -13.84 1.30 15.28
C ILE A 166 -14.54 1.92 16.49
N ARG A 167 -15.02 3.19 16.37
CA ARG A 167 -15.73 3.87 17.46
C ARG A 167 -16.96 3.10 17.93
N SER A 168 -17.81 2.67 16.97
CA SER A 168 -19.03 1.94 17.26
C SER A 168 -18.76 0.62 17.95
N GLU A 169 -17.76 -0.15 17.49
CA GLU A 169 -17.39 -1.42 18.12
C GLU A 169 -16.76 -1.23 19.50
N ALA A 170 -15.88 -0.23 19.66
CA ALA A 170 -15.26 0.09 20.93
C ALA A 170 -16.30 0.53 21.98
N GLU A 171 -17.26 1.36 21.61
CA GLU A 171 -18.37 1.78 22.47
C GLU A 171 -19.25 0.59 22.86
N ARG A 172 -19.64 -0.22 21.88
CA ARG A 172 -20.49 -1.41 22.10
C ARG A 172 -19.88 -2.38 23.11
N GLU A 173 -18.57 -2.56 23.08
CA GLU A 173 -17.83 -3.47 23.97
C GLU A 173 -17.21 -2.77 25.18
N SER A 174 -17.34 -1.45 25.31
CA SER A 174 -16.70 -0.64 26.37
C SER A 174 -15.18 -0.82 26.41
N LEU A 175 -14.54 -0.79 25.24
CA LEU A 175 -13.10 -0.94 25.09
C LEU A 175 -12.37 0.41 25.25
N ASP A 176 -11.14 0.37 25.79
CA ASP A 176 -10.26 1.54 25.89
C ASP A 176 -9.56 1.79 24.54
N VAL A 177 -10.32 2.35 23.59
CA VAL A 177 -9.82 2.74 22.27
C VAL A 177 -10.13 4.20 22.01
N HIS A 178 -9.10 5.00 21.76
CA HIS A 178 -9.22 6.37 21.33
C HIS A 178 -8.96 6.47 19.83
N VAL A 179 -9.96 6.89 19.04
CA VAL A 179 -9.86 6.97 17.57
C VAL A 179 -9.50 8.38 17.16
N ILE A 180 -8.35 8.51 16.50
CA ILE A 180 -7.83 9.75 15.90
C ILE A 180 -8.09 9.67 14.39
N GLU A 181 -9.00 10.49 13.89
CA GLU A 181 -9.36 10.51 12.47
C GLU A 181 -8.43 11.46 11.70
N GLY A 182 -7.72 10.94 10.72
CA GLY A 182 -6.83 11.70 9.84
C GLY A 182 -5.59 10.92 9.42
N ASP A 183 -4.74 11.60 8.64
CA ASP A 183 -3.45 11.09 8.25
C ASP A 183 -2.48 11.09 9.45
N ALA A 184 -1.75 10.00 9.66
CA ALA A 184 -0.84 9.85 10.79
C ALA A 184 0.30 10.90 10.79
N PHE A 185 0.68 11.40 9.61
CA PHE A 185 1.71 12.44 9.50
C PHE A 185 1.20 13.84 9.82
N ASP A 186 -0.12 14.07 9.70
CA ASP A 186 -0.75 15.39 9.92
C ASP A 186 -1.40 15.51 11.31
N THR A 187 -1.70 14.39 11.99
CA THR A 187 -2.51 14.35 13.23
C THR A 187 -1.70 14.17 14.51
N MET A 188 -0.42 14.59 14.52
CA MET A 188 0.50 14.42 15.66
C MET A 188 0.03 15.06 16.99
N ASP A 189 -0.83 16.08 16.94
CA ASP A 189 -1.33 16.76 18.15
C ASP A 189 -2.19 15.85 19.07
N GLY A 190 -2.72 14.73 18.53
CA GLY A 190 -3.50 13.71 19.25
C GLY A 190 -2.69 12.53 19.77
N VAL A 191 -1.43 12.41 19.36
CA VAL A 191 -0.57 11.24 19.60
C VAL A 191 0.28 11.43 20.86
N ARG A 192 0.48 10.36 21.62
CA ARG A 192 1.29 10.35 22.87
C ARG A 192 2.77 10.09 22.55
N TYR A 193 3.62 10.17 23.59
CA TYR A 193 5.07 9.97 23.48
C TYR A 193 5.57 8.85 24.42
N ASP A 194 4.71 7.89 24.75
CA ASP A 194 5.00 6.84 25.73
C ASP A 194 4.46 5.45 25.31
N TYR A 195 4.36 5.19 24.00
CA TYR A 195 3.89 3.88 23.53
C TYR A 195 4.93 2.77 23.72
N GLN A 196 4.49 1.61 24.16
CA GLN A 196 5.28 0.39 24.19
C GLN A 196 5.28 -0.35 22.86
N LEU A 197 4.20 -0.20 22.09
CA LEU A 197 4.06 -0.78 20.75
C LEU A 197 3.44 0.24 19.80
N ILE A 198 4.06 0.42 18.65
CA ILE A 198 3.47 1.11 17.48
C ILE A 198 3.31 0.08 16.38
N VAL A 199 2.11 0.00 15.82
CA VAL A 199 1.74 -0.90 14.74
C VAL A 199 1.46 -0.07 13.48
N ALA A 200 1.96 -0.51 12.33
CA ALA A 200 1.62 0.03 11.01
C ALA A 200 1.46 -1.14 10.01
N SER A 201 0.43 -1.96 10.25
CA SER A 201 0.15 -3.14 9.45
C SER A 201 -0.55 -2.76 8.14
N GLU A 202 -0.01 -3.22 7.01
CA GLU A 202 -0.54 -2.95 5.66
C GLU A 202 -0.59 -1.45 5.29
N VAL A 203 0.23 -0.62 5.97
CA VAL A 203 0.33 0.83 5.74
C VAL A 203 1.52 1.18 4.84
N VAL A 204 2.69 0.62 5.17
CA VAL A 204 3.94 0.90 4.42
C VAL A 204 3.87 0.45 2.95
N PRO A 205 3.15 -0.63 2.60
CA PRO A 205 2.89 -0.99 1.20
C PRO A 205 2.16 0.08 0.37
N ASP A 206 1.44 1.01 1.02
CA ASP A 206 0.73 2.12 0.37
C ASP A 206 1.60 3.38 0.16
N PHE A 207 2.80 3.40 0.67
CA PHE A 207 3.71 4.54 0.51
C PHE A 207 4.15 4.73 -0.94
N ARG A 208 4.55 5.97 -1.25
CA ARG A 208 5.10 6.31 -2.58
C ARG A 208 6.60 6.50 -2.59
N THR A 209 7.18 6.76 -1.44
CA THR A 209 8.57 7.22 -1.31
C THR A 209 9.25 6.64 -0.08
N THR A 210 10.57 6.57 -0.14
CA THR A 210 11.41 6.28 1.03
C THR A 210 11.33 7.36 2.12
N GLN A 211 10.88 8.57 1.75
CA GLN A 211 10.69 9.67 2.70
C GLN A 211 9.49 9.39 3.63
N GLU A 212 8.42 8.79 3.12
CA GLU A 212 7.27 8.38 3.95
C GLU A 212 7.65 7.26 4.91
N LEU A 213 8.45 6.28 4.46
CA LEU A 213 9.04 5.27 5.34
C LEU A 213 9.88 5.93 6.44
N ARG A 214 10.72 6.89 6.08
CA ARG A 214 11.51 7.67 7.04
C ARG A 214 10.59 8.38 8.05
N GLY A 215 9.48 8.97 7.60
CA GLY A 215 8.50 9.66 8.45
C GLY A 215 7.90 8.76 9.52
N VAL A 216 7.50 7.52 9.18
CA VAL A 216 7.01 6.55 10.19
C VAL A 216 8.09 6.16 11.19
N LEU A 217 9.33 6.00 10.73
CA LEU A 217 10.47 5.69 11.63
C LEU A 217 10.79 6.86 12.57
N GLU A 218 10.70 8.11 12.11
CA GLU A 218 10.84 9.31 12.93
C GLU A 218 9.72 9.44 13.95
N LEU A 219 8.46 9.25 13.50
CA LEU A 219 7.31 9.20 14.40
C LEU A 219 7.51 8.16 15.51
N ALA A 220 7.95 6.95 15.14
CA ALA A 220 8.21 5.90 16.11
C ALA A 220 9.38 6.26 17.04
N ALA A 221 10.44 6.86 16.53
CA ALA A 221 11.57 7.32 17.33
C ALA A 221 11.15 8.35 18.38
N ASP A 222 10.20 9.23 18.03
CA ASP A 222 9.69 10.25 18.95
C ASP A 222 8.67 9.66 19.95
N CYS A 223 7.69 8.89 19.46
CA CYS A 223 6.51 8.48 20.24
C CYS A 223 6.71 7.20 21.07
N LEU A 224 7.68 6.34 20.74
CA LEU A 224 7.96 5.15 21.53
C LEU A 224 8.58 5.49 22.89
N ALA A 225 8.16 4.78 23.92
CA ALA A 225 8.89 4.70 25.19
C ALA A 225 10.27 4.06 24.96
N PRO A 226 11.28 4.31 25.83
CA PRO A 226 12.54 3.58 25.78
C PRO A 226 12.32 2.06 25.89
N GLY A 227 12.87 1.30 24.94
CA GLY A 227 12.64 -0.15 24.81
C GLY A 227 11.35 -0.53 24.09
N GLY A 228 10.48 0.42 23.79
CA GLY A 228 9.27 0.20 22.98
C GLY A 228 9.58 -0.19 21.54
N ARG A 229 8.62 -0.77 20.86
CA ARG A 229 8.81 -1.35 19.51
C ARG A 229 7.84 -0.78 18.49
N LEU A 230 8.36 -0.59 17.27
CA LEU A 230 7.58 -0.39 16.05
C LEU A 230 7.52 -1.72 15.30
N VAL A 231 6.34 -2.13 14.87
CA VAL A 231 6.13 -3.26 13.96
C VAL A 231 5.36 -2.81 12.73
N PHE A 232 5.87 -3.14 11.58
CA PHE A 232 5.17 -2.92 10.30
C PHE A 232 5.56 -3.99 9.30
N ASN A 233 4.73 -4.17 8.27
CA ASN A 233 5.09 -4.98 7.11
C ASN A 233 5.45 -4.10 5.92
N ALA A 234 6.38 -4.59 5.10
CA ALA A 234 6.83 -3.92 3.88
C ALA A 234 7.26 -4.95 2.84
N PHE A 235 7.06 -4.64 1.56
CA PHE A 235 7.64 -5.44 0.48
C PHE A 235 9.12 -5.13 0.34
N LEU A 236 9.94 -6.15 0.50
CA LEU A 236 11.37 -6.07 0.29
C LEU A 236 11.79 -6.80 -0.98
N ALA A 237 12.63 -6.15 -1.78
CA ALA A 237 13.31 -6.80 -2.90
C ALA A 237 14.19 -7.95 -2.39
N ARG A 238 14.07 -9.13 -3.02
CA ARG A 238 14.96 -10.27 -2.72
C ARG A 238 16.36 -9.97 -3.22
N GLN A 239 17.34 -10.67 -2.67
CA GLN A 239 18.74 -10.50 -3.02
C GLN A 239 18.97 -10.67 -4.55
N GLY A 240 19.60 -9.70 -5.17
CA GLY A 240 19.90 -9.70 -6.60
C GLY A 240 18.81 -9.08 -7.48
N TYR A 241 17.66 -8.74 -6.94
CA TYR A 241 16.63 -7.98 -7.65
C TYR A 241 16.74 -6.48 -7.32
N SER A 242 16.66 -5.67 -8.37
CA SER A 242 16.55 -4.21 -8.25
C SER A 242 15.32 -3.77 -9.05
N PRO A 243 14.27 -3.24 -8.39
CA PRO A 243 13.06 -2.84 -9.08
C PRO A 243 13.35 -1.68 -10.04
N ASP A 244 12.81 -1.78 -11.24
CA ASP A 244 12.81 -0.68 -12.20
C ASP A 244 11.63 0.29 -11.96
N ASN A 245 11.59 1.39 -12.69
CA ASN A 245 10.53 2.38 -12.54
C ASN A 245 9.13 1.79 -12.81
N ALA A 246 9.02 0.86 -13.75
CA ALA A 246 7.74 0.25 -14.07
C ALA A 246 7.23 -0.61 -12.91
N ALA A 247 8.09 -1.41 -12.28
CA ALA A 247 7.75 -2.21 -11.11
C ALA A 247 7.36 -1.32 -9.91
N LEU A 248 8.10 -0.22 -9.67
CA LEU A 248 7.78 0.73 -8.60
C LEU A 248 6.45 1.46 -8.84
N GLU A 249 6.22 1.96 -10.05
CA GLU A 249 5.01 2.71 -10.39
C GLU A 249 3.76 1.79 -10.44
N LEU A 250 3.89 0.58 -11.00
CA LEU A 250 2.82 -0.43 -10.98
C LEU A 250 2.53 -0.92 -9.56
N GLY A 251 3.58 -1.15 -8.76
CA GLY A 251 3.44 -1.56 -7.37
C GLY A 251 2.55 -0.60 -6.56
N GLN A 252 2.68 0.70 -6.80
CA GLN A 252 1.82 1.72 -6.16
C GLN A 252 0.34 1.59 -6.52
N GLN A 253 0.01 1.00 -7.67
CA GLN A 253 -1.38 0.76 -8.09
C GLN A 253 -2.03 -0.43 -7.36
N VAL A 254 -1.20 -1.34 -6.84
CA VAL A 254 -1.63 -2.60 -6.22
C VAL A 254 -1.18 -2.73 -4.77
N ASN A 255 -1.00 -1.61 -4.06
CA ASN A 255 -0.59 -1.57 -2.64
C ASN A 255 0.70 -2.36 -2.39
N THR A 256 1.70 -2.21 -3.27
CA THR A 256 2.93 -3.00 -3.24
C THR A 256 4.14 -2.10 -3.49
N MET A 257 4.35 -1.10 -2.59
CA MET A 257 5.58 -0.32 -2.63
C MET A 257 6.77 -1.19 -2.26
N ILE A 258 7.73 -1.29 -3.17
CA ILE A 258 8.92 -2.14 -3.01
C ILE A 258 10.06 -1.31 -2.46
N PHE A 259 10.65 -1.79 -1.37
CA PHE A 259 11.89 -1.23 -0.82
C PHE A 259 13.04 -2.21 -0.98
N THR A 260 14.24 -1.68 -1.11
CA THR A 260 15.47 -2.44 -0.96
C THR A 260 15.92 -2.45 0.51
N ARG A 261 16.75 -3.40 0.92
CA ARG A 261 17.32 -3.43 2.28
C ARG A 261 18.24 -2.23 2.54
N ASP A 262 18.90 -1.71 1.50
CA ASP A 262 19.73 -0.51 1.63
C ASP A 262 18.88 0.74 1.88
N GLU A 263 17.70 0.85 1.26
CA GLU A 263 16.77 1.94 1.52
C GLU A 263 16.20 1.87 2.93
N THR A 264 15.79 0.69 3.43
CA THR A 264 15.31 0.53 4.81
C THR A 264 16.42 0.86 5.82
N THR A 265 17.66 0.42 5.56
CA THR A 265 18.82 0.74 6.39
C THR A 265 19.12 2.25 6.38
N SER A 266 19.02 2.89 5.23
CA SER A 266 19.21 4.34 5.09
C SER A 266 18.10 5.12 5.80
N ALA A 267 16.86 4.61 5.75
CA ALA A 267 15.71 5.25 6.38
C ALA A 267 15.82 5.31 7.91
N ILE A 268 16.47 4.37 8.58
CA ILE A 268 16.69 4.42 10.04
C ILE A 268 17.96 5.17 10.47
N ALA A 269 18.79 5.60 9.53
CA ALA A 269 20.08 6.22 9.86
C ALA A 269 19.92 7.39 10.85
N ARG A 270 20.70 7.38 11.93
CA ARG A 270 20.70 8.37 13.02
C ARG A 270 19.42 8.40 13.88
N LEU A 271 18.50 7.46 13.73
CA LEU A 271 17.40 7.29 14.67
C LEU A 271 17.82 6.34 15.80
N PRO A 272 17.27 6.50 17.01
CA PRO A 272 17.52 5.61 18.14
C PRO A 272 16.71 4.31 18.01
N LEU A 273 16.68 3.71 16.82
CA LEU A 273 15.95 2.49 16.49
C LEU A 273 16.90 1.43 15.97
N GLU A 274 16.71 0.18 16.41
CA GLU A 274 17.46 -0.99 15.98
C GLU A 274 16.50 -2.04 15.41
N LEU A 275 16.81 -2.64 14.27
CA LEU A 275 16.06 -3.75 13.72
C LEU A 275 16.30 -5.00 14.56
N VAL A 276 15.26 -5.51 15.21
CA VAL A 276 15.34 -6.67 16.12
C VAL A 276 14.68 -7.93 15.56
N ALA A 277 13.83 -7.79 14.54
CA ALA A 277 13.28 -8.93 13.79
C ALA A 277 12.96 -8.55 12.34
N ASP A 278 13.12 -9.54 11.46
CA ASP A 278 12.85 -9.50 10.01
C ASP A 278 12.38 -10.88 9.59
N ASP A 279 11.05 -11.07 9.57
CA ASP A 279 10.42 -12.36 9.31
C ASP A 279 9.57 -12.31 8.03
N SER A 280 9.47 -13.44 7.31
CA SER A 280 8.49 -13.58 6.24
C SER A 280 7.07 -13.39 6.79
N ALA A 281 6.32 -12.44 6.25
CA ALA A 281 4.95 -12.19 6.74
C ALA A 281 4.05 -13.40 6.47
N THR A 282 4.16 -14.01 5.30
CA THR A 282 3.36 -15.19 4.93
C THR A 282 3.65 -16.37 5.85
N GLU A 283 4.93 -16.73 6.02
CA GLU A 283 5.33 -17.87 6.85
C GLU A 283 5.00 -17.65 8.34
N TYR A 284 5.19 -16.41 8.83
CA TYR A 284 4.91 -16.08 10.21
C TYR A 284 3.41 -16.17 10.51
N GLU A 285 2.57 -15.53 9.70
CA GLU A 285 1.13 -15.53 9.88
C GLU A 285 0.54 -16.94 9.72
N GLU A 286 0.96 -17.71 8.71
CA GLU A 286 0.52 -19.10 8.51
C GLU A 286 0.81 -19.97 9.71
N SER A 287 1.99 -19.80 10.32
CA SER A 287 2.44 -20.63 11.44
C SER A 287 1.84 -20.24 12.79
N HIS A 288 1.38 -19.00 12.97
CA HIS A 288 1.03 -18.45 14.28
C HIS A 288 -0.41 -17.94 14.39
N LEU A 289 -1.13 -17.76 13.27
CA LEU A 289 -2.56 -17.43 13.33
C LEU A 289 -3.37 -18.58 13.98
N PRO A 290 -4.49 -18.25 14.64
CA PRO A 290 -5.39 -19.26 15.14
C PRO A 290 -5.87 -20.22 14.05
N GLN A 291 -6.16 -21.47 14.43
CA GLN A 291 -6.67 -22.46 13.50
C GLN A 291 -7.91 -21.95 12.75
N GLY A 292 -7.88 -21.97 11.43
CA GLY A 292 -8.95 -21.51 10.54
C GLY A 292 -8.93 -20.00 10.26
N ALA A 293 -7.97 -19.23 10.79
CA ALA A 293 -7.79 -17.81 10.47
C ALA A 293 -6.81 -17.57 9.30
N TRP A 294 -6.13 -18.60 8.84
CA TRP A 294 -5.26 -18.54 7.66
C TRP A 294 -5.98 -19.04 6.40
N PRO A 295 -5.84 -18.39 5.24
CA PRO A 295 -5.31 -17.04 5.10
C PRO A 295 -6.29 -15.98 5.66
N PRO A 296 -5.81 -14.79 6.11
CA PRO A 296 -6.69 -13.74 6.67
C PRO A 296 -7.83 -13.35 5.73
N THR A 297 -7.52 -13.30 4.43
CA THR A 297 -8.46 -13.06 3.33
C THR A 297 -8.06 -13.89 2.12
N ASN A 298 -8.96 -14.02 1.14
CA ASN A 298 -8.69 -14.79 -0.09
C ASN A 298 -7.63 -14.15 -1.01
N TRP A 299 -7.37 -12.85 -0.87
CA TRP A 299 -6.39 -12.12 -1.68
C TRP A 299 -4.99 -12.06 -1.03
N PHE A 300 -4.90 -12.27 0.29
CA PHE A 300 -3.67 -12.01 1.06
C PHE A 300 -2.45 -12.78 0.54
N VAL A 301 -2.58 -14.08 0.27
CA VAL A 301 -1.46 -14.92 -0.14
C VAL A 301 -0.89 -14.46 -1.50
N GLY A 302 -1.75 -14.14 -2.46
CA GLY A 302 -1.32 -13.61 -3.76
C GLY A 302 -0.59 -12.28 -3.61
N TRP A 303 -1.20 -11.35 -2.90
CA TRP A 303 -0.64 -10.03 -2.65
C TRP A 303 0.68 -10.09 -1.86
N ALA A 304 0.73 -10.82 -0.75
CA ALA A 304 1.91 -10.92 0.11
C ALA A 304 3.14 -11.54 -0.59
N ASN A 305 2.91 -12.31 -1.64
CA ASN A 305 3.95 -12.85 -2.52
C ASN A 305 4.18 -11.98 -3.77
N GLY A 306 3.53 -10.82 -3.90
CA GLY A 306 3.73 -9.90 -5.03
C GLY A 306 3.15 -10.39 -6.36
N LEU A 307 2.21 -11.33 -6.35
CA LEU A 307 1.63 -11.92 -7.56
C LEU A 307 0.64 -10.98 -8.26
N ASP A 308 0.21 -9.91 -7.60
CA ASP A 308 -0.55 -8.83 -8.22
C ASP A 308 0.32 -7.94 -9.14
N LEU A 309 1.65 -8.05 -8.98
CA LEU A 309 2.64 -7.27 -9.75
C LEU A 309 3.46 -8.14 -10.71
N PHE A 310 3.77 -9.38 -10.33
CA PHE A 310 4.62 -10.30 -11.10
C PHE A 310 3.85 -11.55 -11.49
N ASP A 311 3.88 -11.90 -12.78
CA ASP A 311 3.31 -13.15 -13.33
C ASP A 311 4.31 -14.29 -13.22
N VAL A 312 4.50 -14.78 -11.99
CA VAL A 312 5.45 -15.85 -11.63
C VAL A 312 4.85 -16.75 -10.55
N GLU A 313 5.48 -17.90 -10.28
CA GLU A 313 5.12 -18.68 -9.09
C GLU A 313 5.59 -17.96 -7.80
N ALA A 314 4.93 -18.22 -6.68
CA ALA A 314 5.16 -17.50 -5.42
C ALA A 314 6.61 -17.58 -4.91
N ASP A 315 7.27 -18.73 -5.07
CA ASP A 315 8.66 -18.96 -4.68
C ASP A 315 9.67 -18.30 -5.64
N GLU A 316 9.25 -17.98 -6.87
CA GLU A 316 10.04 -17.25 -7.88
C GLU A 316 9.86 -15.75 -7.81
N SER A 317 8.92 -15.23 -6.99
CA SER A 317 8.68 -13.79 -6.87
C SER A 317 9.95 -13.05 -6.46
N PRO A 318 10.29 -11.94 -7.14
CA PRO A 318 11.48 -11.16 -6.82
C PRO A 318 11.31 -10.29 -5.56
N ILE A 319 10.13 -10.27 -4.95
CA ILE A 319 9.81 -9.52 -3.74
C ILE A 319 9.11 -10.41 -2.72
N GLU A 320 9.07 -9.94 -1.48
CA GLU A 320 8.41 -10.64 -0.39
C GLU A 320 7.89 -9.64 0.63
N LEU A 321 6.69 -9.84 1.15
CA LEU A 321 6.17 -9.09 2.29
C LEU A 321 6.86 -9.57 3.57
N ARG A 322 7.51 -8.64 4.28
CA ARG A 322 8.28 -8.92 5.49
C ARG A 322 7.71 -8.19 6.68
N TRP A 323 7.60 -8.83 7.83
CA TRP A 323 7.44 -8.17 9.11
C TRP A 323 8.79 -7.62 9.58
N LEU A 324 8.86 -6.32 9.79
CA LEU A 324 10.02 -5.63 10.35
C LEU A 324 9.67 -5.11 11.74
N VAL A 325 10.51 -5.44 12.73
CA VAL A 325 10.36 -4.96 14.09
C VAL A 325 11.58 -4.14 14.47
N TYR A 326 11.35 -2.89 14.81
CA TYR A 326 12.38 -1.97 15.31
C TYR A 326 12.16 -1.70 16.79
N GLN A 327 13.22 -1.66 17.56
CA GLN A 327 13.18 -1.33 18.98
C GLN A 327 13.88 -0.01 19.24
N LYS A 328 13.26 0.87 20.04
CA LYS A 328 13.88 2.10 20.51
C LYS A 328 14.91 1.79 21.60
N ALA A 329 16.10 2.40 21.49
CA ALA A 329 17.17 2.22 22.45
C ALA A 329 16.69 2.47 23.90
N SER A 330 17.03 1.59 24.82
CA SER A 330 16.78 1.79 26.25
C SER A 330 17.73 2.82 26.82
N ILE A 331 17.35 3.45 27.93
CA ILE A 331 18.19 4.47 28.62
C ILE A 331 19.56 3.91 29.00
N GLU A 332 19.65 2.62 29.35
CA GLU A 332 20.92 1.95 29.71
C GLU A 332 21.86 1.79 28.48
N THR A 333 21.34 1.56 27.32
CA THR A 333 22.12 1.39 26.07
C THR A 333 22.66 2.75 25.60
N ALA A 334 21.89 3.83 25.73
CA ALA A 334 22.30 5.18 25.39
C ALA A 334 23.45 5.69 26.22
N THR A 335 23.48 5.36 27.52
CA THR A 335 24.55 5.77 28.45
C THR A 335 25.90 5.10 28.15
N ARG A 336 25.88 3.85 27.65
CA ARG A 336 27.10 3.12 27.25
C ARG A 336 27.70 3.61 25.92
N ALA A 337 26.87 4.10 25.01
CA ALA A 337 27.33 4.63 23.72
C ALA A 337 28.01 6.01 23.84
N THR A 338 27.65 6.81 24.86
CA THR A 338 28.24 8.14 25.12
C THR A 338 29.56 8.06 25.89
N GLN A 339 29.91 6.89 26.43
CA GLN A 339 31.17 6.65 27.20
C GLN A 339 32.26 5.97 26.35
N ARG A 340 32.07 5.74 25.08
CA ARG A 340 33.05 5.26 24.11
C ARG A 340 33.37 6.33 23.08
#